data_7ec9985abb29d43c9139a06b8a309128
#
_entry.id   7ec9985abb29d43c9139a06b8a309128
#
_cell.length_a   1.000
_cell.length_b   1.000
_cell.length_c   1.000
_cell.angle_alpha   90.00
_cell.angle_beta   90.00
_cell.angle_gamma   90.00
#
_symmetry.space_group_name_H-M   'P 1'
#
loop_
_entity.id
_entity.type
_entity.pdbx_description
1 polymer ?
#
loop_
_entity_poly.entity_id
_entity_poly.type
_entity_poly.pdbx_seq_one_letter_code
_entity_poly.pdbx_strand_id
1 'polypeptide(L)'
;MSVDDPIATKEGSPPQPPSVQPQAEGTSAPGPPVLHVDEARRRKLRPWAVTGVAAVVIVTGGVTLSYTPAFGARVVEVNGEERLGPRQVLRAAGIGLGTNVAHLDEGAVEARLEMERWILDAKVETALPGTIRISVAERTPVMVTELDGTRSMVAGDGTMLGRAPWPISMPEVSASEGTPASTEVIRTAAVVVRAMAPALRARVETVLVAADGSVSLIVDGEIDVRYGVVDSTAEKAQALRAILEYSDREGRGLVSIDVSAPAAPTARFVGSSLPESVPDPSADVPPPGVTSPGEASDDVDEAVSASPSTGA
;
A
#
# COMPACT_ATOMS: atom_id res chain seq x y z
N MET A 1 -72.87 -15.11 -47.23
CA MET A 1 -73.20 -14.67 -48.59
C MET A 1 -72.17 -15.36 -49.44
N SER A 2 -72.51 -16.48 -49.90
CA SER A 2 -73.04 -16.81 -51.27
C SER A 2 -71.86 -16.89 -52.21
N VAL A 3 -71.52 -18.09 -52.62
CA VAL A 3 -72.12 -18.77 -53.82
C VAL A 3 -71.13 -18.57 -54.96
N ASP A 4 -70.62 -19.48 -55.75
CA ASP A 4 -71.02 -20.81 -56.19
C ASP A 4 -69.93 -21.33 -57.12
N ASP A 5 -69.84 -22.60 -57.12
CA ASP A 5 -69.38 -23.51 -58.20
C ASP A 5 -70.13 -23.17 -59.53
N PRO A 6 -69.95 -23.81 -60.70
CA PRO A 6 -69.46 -25.15 -60.97
C PRO A 6 -68.91 -25.44 -62.39
N ILE A 7 -68.50 -26.72 -62.61
CA ILE A 7 -68.87 -27.60 -63.82
C ILE A 7 -68.09 -27.37 -65.13
N ALA A 8 -67.64 -28.32 -65.87
CA ALA A 8 -67.73 -29.75 -66.10
C ALA A 8 -67.04 -30.13 -67.42
N THR A 9 -66.64 -31.35 -67.47
CA THR A 9 -66.88 -32.41 -68.52
C THR A 9 -66.32 -32.21 -69.92
N LYS A 10 -65.56 -33.14 -70.47
CA LYS A 10 -65.99 -34.35 -71.26
C LYS A 10 -64.83 -34.98 -72.01
N GLU A 11 -64.57 -36.20 -71.85
CA GLU A 11 -64.79 -37.43 -72.71
C GLU A 11 -64.02 -37.54 -74.04
N GLY A 12 -63.41 -38.74 -74.23
CA GLY A 12 -63.08 -39.25 -75.53
C GLY A 12 -62.01 -40.39 -75.49
N SER A 13 -62.48 -41.62 -75.37
CA SER A 13 -61.81 -42.89 -75.74
C SER A 13 -62.24 -43.29 -77.16
N PRO A 14 -61.82 -44.40 -77.74
CA PRO A 14 -60.49 -45.11 -77.96
C PRO A 14 -60.24 -45.34 -79.50
N PRO A 15 -59.52 -46.23 -80.10
CA PRO A 15 -59.47 -47.68 -79.94
C PRO A 15 -58.11 -48.38 -80.20
N GLN A 16 -58.04 -49.67 -79.81
CA GLN A 16 -57.05 -50.73 -80.06
C GLN A 16 -57.23 -51.34 -81.45
N PRO A 17 -56.57 -52.53 -81.84
CA PRO A 17 -55.19 -53.12 -81.64
C PRO A 17 -54.59 -53.57 -83.03
N PRO A 18 -53.72 -54.53 -83.28
CA PRO A 18 -53.42 -55.79 -82.59
C PRO A 18 -51.95 -56.30 -82.61
N SER A 19 -51.65 -57.18 -81.69
CA SER A 19 -50.91 -58.46 -81.66
C SER A 19 -49.68 -58.75 -82.56
N VAL A 20 -48.66 -59.38 -81.94
CA VAL A 20 -48.25 -60.77 -82.07
C VAL A 20 -47.02 -61.07 -81.23
N GLN A 21 -47.07 -62.16 -80.45
CA GLN A 21 -46.04 -62.90 -79.75
C GLN A 21 -45.11 -63.64 -80.76
N PRO A 22 -44.07 -64.44 -80.39
CA PRO A 22 -43.76 -65.07 -79.10
C PRO A 22 -42.28 -65.33 -78.77
N GLN A 23 -42.02 -65.85 -77.56
CA GLN A 23 -41.03 -66.83 -77.09
C GLN A 23 -39.59 -66.41 -77.06
N ALA A 24 -38.76 -66.81 -76.09
CA ALA A 24 -38.72 -67.99 -75.20
C ALA A 24 -37.81 -67.68 -73.97
N GLU A 25 -38.19 -68.26 -72.88
CA GLU A 25 -37.45 -69.07 -71.90
C GLU A 25 -36.04 -68.55 -71.34
N GLY A 26 -36.02 -68.33 -70.08
CA GLY A 26 -34.83 -68.18 -69.23
C GLY A 26 -35.19 -68.04 -67.77
N THR A 27 -35.61 -69.16 -67.17
CA THR A 27 -35.83 -69.26 -65.70
C THR A 27 -34.58 -69.02 -64.95
N SER A 28 -34.58 -67.94 -64.08
CA SER A 28 -33.71 -67.89 -62.92
C SER A 28 -34.45 -67.17 -61.81
N ALA A 29 -34.58 -67.84 -60.68
CA ALA A 29 -35.25 -67.41 -59.48
C ALA A 29 -34.66 -66.13 -58.91
N PRO A 30 -35.49 -65.28 -58.32
CA PRO A 30 -34.98 -64.06 -57.58
C PRO A 30 -34.28 -64.52 -56.29
N GLY A 31 -32.96 -64.31 -56.23
CA GLY A 31 -32.22 -64.39 -54.97
C GLY A 31 -32.75 -63.40 -53.98
N PRO A 32 -32.59 -63.65 -52.68
CA PRO A 32 -33.07 -62.78 -51.62
C PRO A 32 -32.43 -61.37 -51.74
N PRO A 33 -33.18 -60.29 -51.38
CA PRO A 33 -32.62 -58.98 -51.44
C PRO A 33 -31.44 -58.88 -50.48
N VAL A 34 -30.23 -58.64 -51.01
CA VAL A 34 -29.07 -58.24 -50.24
C VAL A 34 -29.32 -56.82 -49.79
N LEU A 35 -29.71 -56.71 -48.53
CA LEU A 35 -29.66 -55.43 -47.82
C LEU A 35 -28.22 -54.99 -47.86
N HIS A 36 -27.91 -54.06 -48.74
CA HIS A 36 -26.72 -53.21 -48.58
C HIS A 36 -26.94 -52.42 -47.31
N VAL A 37 -26.43 -52.95 -46.23
CA VAL A 37 -26.17 -52.10 -45.04
C VAL A 37 -25.13 -51.11 -45.54
N ASP A 38 -25.61 -49.91 -45.85
CA ASP A 38 -24.74 -48.78 -45.99
C ASP A 38 -23.85 -48.75 -44.73
N GLU A 39 -22.61 -49.20 -44.88
CA GLU A 39 -21.59 -48.97 -43.85
C GLU A 39 -21.58 -47.47 -43.56
N ALA A 40 -22.28 -47.20 -42.48
CA ALA A 40 -22.39 -45.86 -41.93
C ALA A 40 -21.06 -45.17 -42.12
N ARG A 41 -21.06 -44.13 -42.92
CA ARG A 41 -20.01 -43.13 -43.01
C ARG A 41 -19.41 -42.97 -41.63
N ARG A 42 -18.35 -43.68 -41.30
CA ARG A 42 -17.46 -43.34 -40.19
C ARG A 42 -16.91 -41.98 -40.55
N ARG A 43 -17.64 -40.94 -40.11
CA ARG A 43 -17.12 -39.58 -40.08
C ARG A 43 -15.79 -39.70 -39.36
N LYS A 44 -14.70 -39.68 -40.10
CA LYS A 44 -13.36 -39.50 -39.56
C LYS A 44 -13.43 -38.16 -38.82
N LEU A 45 -13.74 -38.22 -37.52
CA LEU A 45 -13.66 -37.07 -36.65
C LEU A 45 -12.26 -36.57 -36.85
N ARG A 46 -12.13 -35.38 -37.45
CA ARG A 46 -10.84 -34.77 -37.73
C ARG A 46 -10.09 -34.73 -36.39
N PRO A 47 -8.83 -35.15 -36.31
CA PRO A 47 -8.11 -35.31 -35.06
C PRO A 47 -8.13 -34.01 -34.21
N TRP A 48 -8.22 -32.84 -34.86
CA TRP A 48 -8.36 -31.58 -34.17
C TRP A 48 -9.69 -31.42 -33.39
N ALA A 49 -10.77 -32.05 -33.82
CA ALA A 49 -12.04 -32.02 -33.10
C ALA A 49 -11.96 -32.86 -31.80
N VAL A 50 -11.25 -33.98 -31.85
CA VAL A 50 -11.01 -34.79 -30.62
C VAL A 50 -10.10 -34.06 -29.67
N THR A 51 -9.04 -33.43 -30.18
CA THR A 51 -8.15 -32.59 -29.36
C THR A 51 -8.88 -31.38 -28.76
N GLY A 52 -9.76 -30.71 -29.53
CA GLY A 52 -10.58 -29.61 -29.03
C GLY A 52 -11.54 -30.02 -27.92
N VAL A 53 -12.23 -31.16 -28.09
CA VAL A 53 -13.13 -31.71 -27.05
C VAL A 53 -12.33 -32.10 -25.79
N ALA A 54 -11.19 -32.77 -25.96
CA ALA A 54 -10.32 -33.12 -24.82
C ALA A 54 -9.84 -31.85 -24.07
N ALA A 55 -9.41 -30.79 -24.77
CA ALA A 55 -9.01 -29.55 -24.17
C ALA A 55 -10.16 -28.87 -23.37
N VAL A 56 -11.37 -28.85 -23.95
CA VAL A 56 -12.56 -28.33 -23.26
C VAL A 56 -12.87 -29.16 -22.00
N VAL A 57 -12.81 -30.48 -22.06
CA VAL A 57 -13.05 -31.35 -20.90
C VAL A 57 -12.01 -31.11 -19.80
N ILE A 58 -10.73 -30.96 -20.17
CA ILE A 58 -9.64 -30.68 -19.20
C ILE A 58 -9.84 -29.31 -18.55
N VAL A 59 -10.13 -28.30 -19.35
CA VAL A 59 -10.37 -26.94 -18.81
C VAL A 59 -11.61 -26.90 -17.91
N THR A 60 -12.73 -27.46 -18.37
CA THR A 60 -13.96 -27.48 -17.57
C THR A 60 -13.79 -28.36 -16.32
N GLY A 61 -13.10 -29.48 -16.42
CA GLY A 61 -12.78 -30.34 -15.27
C GLY A 61 -11.84 -29.63 -14.28
N GLY A 62 -10.83 -28.94 -14.76
CA GLY A 62 -9.92 -28.12 -13.92
C GLY A 62 -10.65 -27.00 -13.21
N VAL A 63 -11.49 -26.26 -13.92
CA VAL A 63 -12.31 -25.18 -13.33
C VAL A 63 -13.29 -25.74 -12.29
N THR A 64 -14.02 -26.81 -12.58
CA THR A 64 -14.92 -27.43 -11.59
C THR A 64 -14.18 -27.99 -10.38
N LEU A 65 -13.00 -28.54 -10.57
CA LEU A 65 -12.17 -29.04 -9.47
C LEU A 65 -11.71 -27.92 -8.56
N SER A 66 -11.41 -26.73 -9.11
CA SER A 66 -10.97 -25.58 -8.31
C SER A 66 -12.03 -25.02 -7.35
N TYR A 67 -13.30 -25.33 -7.55
CA TYR A 67 -14.40 -25.02 -6.63
C TYR A 67 -14.64 -26.09 -5.54
N THR A 68 -13.85 -27.17 -5.54
CA THR A 68 -13.99 -28.20 -4.52
C THR A 68 -13.39 -27.79 -3.18
N PRO A 69 -13.78 -28.41 -2.05
CA PRO A 69 -13.17 -28.17 -0.74
C PRO A 69 -11.67 -28.47 -0.67
N ALA A 70 -11.12 -29.11 -1.69
CA ALA A 70 -9.68 -29.38 -1.78
C ALA A 70 -8.83 -28.08 -1.78
N PHE A 71 -9.39 -26.99 -2.30
CA PHE A 71 -8.77 -25.66 -2.33
C PHE A 71 -9.27 -24.74 -1.20
N GLY A 72 -9.97 -25.26 -0.23
CA GLY A 72 -10.34 -24.51 0.97
C GLY A 72 -9.13 -24.21 1.84
N ALA A 73 -9.08 -22.98 2.41
CA ALA A 73 -8.04 -22.57 3.34
C ALA A 73 -7.99 -23.50 4.56
N ARG A 74 -6.84 -24.11 4.78
CA ARG A 74 -6.54 -24.99 5.92
C ARG A 74 -5.64 -24.29 6.93
N VAL A 75 -4.79 -23.40 6.45
CA VAL A 75 -3.88 -22.60 7.24
C VAL A 75 -4.07 -21.15 6.85
N VAL A 76 -4.29 -20.30 7.83
CA VAL A 76 -4.29 -18.84 7.66
C VAL A 76 -3.28 -18.27 8.64
N GLU A 77 -2.21 -17.69 8.10
CA GLU A 77 -1.14 -17.05 8.85
C GLU A 77 -1.36 -15.55 8.83
N VAL A 78 -1.30 -14.91 9.99
CA VAL A 78 -1.35 -13.45 10.12
C VAL A 78 -0.04 -13.00 10.72
N ASN A 79 0.60 -11.99 10.14
CA ASN A 79 1.89 -11.47 10.56
C ASN A 79 1.86 -9.94 10.58
N GLY A 80 2.66 -9.34 11.46
CA GLY A 80 2.82 -7.88 11.56
C GLY A 80 1.79 -7.19 12.44
N GLU A 81 0.90 -7.95 13.06
CA GLU A 81 -0.01 -7.44 14.07
C GLU A 81 0.72 -7.23 15.40
N GLU A 82 0.57 -6.06 15.99
CA GLU A 82 1.10 -5.70 17.32
C GLU A 82 -0.02 -5.37 18.30
N ARG A 83 -1.00 -4.63 17.85
CA ARG A 83 -2.15 -4.14 18.63
C ARG A 83 -3.45 -4.83 18.26
N LEU A 84 -3.65 -5.08 16.98
CA LEU A 84 -4.76 -5.88 16.49
C LEU A 84 -4.48 -7.36 16.75
N GLY A 85 -5.44 -8.08 17.32
CA GLY A 85 -5.28 -9.53 17.42
C GLY A 85 -5.55 -10.22 16.07
N PRO A 86 -4.95 -11.41 15.81
CA PRO A 86 -5.12 -12.14 14.55
C PRO A 86 -6.61 -12.38 14.19
N ARG A 87 -7.45 -12.64 15.18
CA ARG A 87 -8.90 -12.82 14.99
C ARG A 87 -9.60 -11.55 14.49
N GLN A 88 -9.08 -10.37 14.83
CA GLN A 88 -9.65 -9.11 14.40
C GLN A 88 -9.26 -8.84 12.95
N VAL A 89 -8.00 -9.10 12.59
CA VAL A 89 -7.53 -9.03 11.20
C VAL A 89 -8.32 -9.98 10.31
N LEU A 90 -8.50 -11.23 10.73
CA LEU A 90 -9.28 -12.22 9.97
C LEU A 90 -10.75 -11.80 9.78
N ARG A 91 -11.37 -11.21 10.81
CA ARG A 91 -12.74 -10.67 10.68
C ARG A 91 -12.81 -9.49 9.71
N ALA A 92 -11.84 -8.58 9.77
CA ALA A 92 -11.75 -7.44 8.86
C ALA A 92 -11.51 -7.91 7.41
N ALA A 93 -10.63 -8.91 7.23
CA ALA A 93 -10.37 -9.54 5.94
C ALA A 93 -11.61 -10.27 5.36
N GLY A 94 -12.52 -10.71 6.22
CA GLY A 94 -13.64 -11.57 5.81
C GLY A 94 -13.18 -12.97 5.39
N ILE A 95 -12.07 -13.44 5.96
CA ILE A 95 -11.44 -14.73 5.63
C ILE A 95 -11.59 -15.68 6.83
N GLY A 96 -11.88 -16.94 6.52
CA GLY A 96 -11.93 -18.02 7.50
C GLY A 96 -11.43 -19.34 6.93
N LEU A 97 -11.39 -20.35 7.79
CA LEU A 97 -11.11 -21.72 7.34
C LEU A 97 -12.17 -22.15 6.32
N GLY A 98 -11.74 -22.80 5.26
CA GLY A 98 -12.59 -23.22 4.15
C GLY A 98 -12.77 -22.18 3.04
N THR A 99 -12.31 -20.94 3.19
CA THR A 99 -12.27 -19.96 2.10
C THR A 99 -11.52 -20.53 0.90
N ASN A 100 -12.12 -20.48 -0.29
CA ASN A 100 -11.49 -21.02 -1.50
C ASN A 100 -10.27 -20.17 -1.90
N VAL A 101 -9.09 -20.76 -1.75
CA VAL A 101 -7.79 -20.09 -2.01
C VAL A 101 -7.57 -19.86 -3.51
N ALA A 102 -8.08 -20.78 -4.37
CA ALA A 102 -7.87 -20.68 -5.82
C ALA A 102 -8.66 -19.54 -6.48
N HIS A 103 -9.69 -19.04 -5.82
CA HIS A 103 -10.56 -17.97 -6.31
C HIS A 103 -10.61 -16.76 -5.37
N LEU A 104 -9.66 -16.65 -4.44
CA LEU A 104 -9.57 -15.49 -3.56
C LEU A 104 -9.08 -14.29 -4.35
N ASP A 105 -9.82 -13.21 -4.32
CA ASP A 105 -9.38 -11.91 -4.81
C ASP A 105 -8.52 -11.24 -3.70
N GLU A 106 -7.21 -11.41 -3.82
CA GLU A 106 -6.22 -10.88 -2.86
C GLU A 106 -6.36 -9.36 -2.73
N GLY A 107 -6.46 -8.65 -3.87
CA GLY A 107 -6.58 -7.18 -3.87
C GLY A 107 -7.87 -6.67 -3.21
N ALA A 108 -9.00 -7.39 -3.39
CA ALA A 108 -10.25 -7.04 -2.71
C ALA A 108 -10.17 -7.26 -1.19
N VAL A 109 -9.38 -8.23 -0.74
CA VAL A 109 -9.14 -8.47 0.68
C VAL A 109 -8.21 -7.41 1.26
N GLU A 110 -7.11 -7.09 0.56
CA GLU A 110 -6.17 -6.02 0.93
C GLU A 110 -6.91 -4.69 1.09
N ALA A 111 -7.68 -4.26 0.09
CA ALA A 111 -8.48 -3.04 0.15
C ALA A 111 -9.47 -3.02 1.32
N ARG A 112 -10.03 -4.19 1.69
CA ARG A 112 -10.93 -4.29 2.84
C ARG A 112 -10.20 -4.17 4.16
N LEU A 113 -8.99 -4.72 4.26
CA LEU A 113 -8.12 -4.58 5.42
C LEU A 113 -7.67 -3.13 5.61
N GLU A 114 -7.31 -2.43 4.54
CA GLU A 114 -6.89 -1.02 4.57
C GLU A 114 -8.01 -0.05 4.99
N MET A 115 -9.27 -0.45 4.88
CA MET A 115 -10.39 0.30 5.47
C MET A 115 -10.41 0.26 7.00
N GLU A 116 -9.70 -0.68 7.63
CA GLU A 116 -9.57 -0.72 9.09
C GLU A 116 -8.65 0.41 9.56
N ARG A 117 -9.11 1.20 10.52
CA ARG A 117 -8.39 2.42 10.98
C ARG A 117 -6.96 2.15 11.45
N TRP A 118 -6.72 0.98 12.01
CA TRP A 118 -5.44 0.59 12.56
C TRP A 118 -4.49 -0.03 11.54
N ILE A 119 -4.95 -0.37 10.34
CA ILE A 119 -4.13 -0.98 9.29
C ILE A 119 -3.69 0.09 8.30
N LEU A 120 -2.38 0.32 8.20
CA LEU A 120 -1.77 1.26 7.27
C LEU A 120 -1.66 0.66 5.88
N ASP A 121 -1.25 -0.61 5.82
CA ASP A 121 -1.00 -1.37 4.61
C ASP A 121 -1.25 -2.85 4.88
N ALA A 122 -1.72 -3.57 3.89
CA ALA A 122 -1.96 -5.00 4.01
C ALA A 122 -1.54 -5.71 2.73
N LYS A 123 -0.90 -6.87 2.89
CA LYS A 123 -0.56 -7.76 1.79
C LYS A 123 -1.14 -9.14 2.03
N VAL A 124 -1.83 -9.67 1.03
CA VAL A 124 -2.42 -11.00 1.05
C VAL A 124 -1.77 -11.85 -0.02
N GLU A 125 -1.28 -13.01 0.38
CA GLU A 125 -0.68 -13.98 -0.52
C GLU A 125 -1.35 -15.33 -0.35
N THR A 126 -1.66 -15.97 -1.46
CA THR A 126 -2.21 -17.31 -1.45
C THR A 126 -1.18 -18.33 -1.89
N ALA A 127 -1.17 -19.48 -1.23
CA ALA A 127 -0.37 -20.62 -1.62
C ALA A 127 -1.22 -21.89 -1.69
N LEU A 128 -1.31 -22.45 -2.88
CA LEU A 128 -2.05 -23.69 -3.10
C LEU A 128 -1.36 -24.90 -2.41
N PRO A 129 -2.10 -25.84 -1.87
CA PRO A 129 -3.53 -26.03 -2.07
C PRO A 129 -4.45 -25.36 -1.03
N GLY A 130 -3.98 -24.69 0.02
CA GLY A 130 -4.89 -24.20 1.04
C GLY A 130 -4.25 -23.32 2.12
N THR A 131 -3.25 -22.50 1.77
CA THR A 131 -2.62 -21.56 2.68
C THR A 131 -2.92 -20.13 2.25
N ILE A 132 -3.30 -19.28 3.20
CA ILE A 132 -3.43 -17.84 3.03
C ILE A 132 -2.47 -17.18 4.02
N ARG A 133 -1.64 -16.29 3.53
CA ARG A 133 -0.76 -15.46 4.37
C ARG A 133 -1.19 -14.02 4.27
N ILE A 134 -1.44 -13.39 5.41
CA ILE A 134 -1.82 -11.99 5.54
C ILE A 134 -0.69 -11.30 6.30
N SER A 135 -0.07 -10.30 5.68
CA SER A 135 0.91 -9.43 6.33
C SER A 135 0.31 -8.05 6.47
N VAL A 136 0.27 -7.52 7.67
CA VAL A 136 -0.28 -6.18 7.95
C VAL A 136 0.79 -5.27 8.52
N ALA A 137 0.74 -4.00 8.14
CA ALA A 137 1.47 -2.94 8.79
C ALA A 137 0.47 -2.08 9.57
N GLU A 138 0.63 -1.99 10.88
CA GLU A 138 -0.27 -1.21 11.72
C GLU A 138 0.12 0.27 11.74
N ARG A 139 -0.89 1.15 11.84
CA ARG A 139 -0.68 2.58 12.08
C ARG A 139 -0.18 2.80 13.50
N THR A 140 0.89 3.57 13.62
CA THR A 140 1.41 4.00 14.91
C THR A 140 0.83 5.35 15.29
N PRO A 141 0.19 5.51 16.46
CA PRO A 141 -0.25 6.80 16.94
C PRO A 141 0.96 7.69 17.25
N VAL A 142 0.89 8.95 16.84
CA VAL A 142 1.99 9.91 17.00
C VAL A 142 1.58 11.17 17.78
N MET A 143 0.28 11.41 17.91
CA MET A 143 -0.28 12.57 18.60
C MET A 143 -1.70 12.29 19.07
N VAL A 144 -2.23 13.18 19.88
CA VAL A 144 -3.63 13.17 20.30
C VAL A 144 -4.30 14.50 19.92
N THR A 145 -5.60 14.48 19.72
CA THR A 145 -6.41 15.67 19.48
C THR A 145 -7.74 15.54 20.19
N GLU A 146 -8.35 16.66 20.50
CA GLU A 146 -9.72 16.73 20.95
C GLU A 146 -10.60 17.32 19.84
N LEU A 147 -11.54 16.54 19.37
CA LEU A 147 -12.53 16.95 18.39
C LEU A 147 -13.93 16.61 18.91
N ASP A 148 -14.82 17.57 18.90
CA ASP A 148 -16.20 17.42 19.42
C ASP A 148 -16.27 16.83 20.84
N GLY A 149 -15.36 17.28 21.72
CA GLY A 149 -15.28 16.80 23.10
C GLY A 149 -14.76 15.36 23.24
N THR A 150 -14.27 14.77 22.15
CA THR A 150 -13.70 13.42 22.16
C THR A 150 -12.20 13.47 21.92
N ARG A 151 -11.43 13.05 22.92
CA ARG A 151 -9.99 12.91 22.80
C ARG A 151 -9.63 11.62 22.05
N SER A 152 -8.94 11.76 20.93
CA SER A 152 -8.62 10.66 20.03
C SER A 152 -7.13 10.62 19.69
N MET A 153 -6.60 9.41 19.53
CA MET A 153 -5.27 9.20 18.97
C MET A 153 -5.28 9.41 17.46
N VAL A 154 -4.19 9.95 16.95
CA VAL A 154 -4.02 10.23 15.52
C VAL A 154 -2.70 9.63 15.05
N ALA A 155 -2.75 8.95 13.91
CA ALA A 155 -1.58 8.41 13.24
C ALA A 155 -0.82 9.49 12.46
N GLY A 156 0.40 9.18 12.01
CA GLY A 156 1.24 10.10 11.26
C GLY A 156 0.73 10.48 9.86
N ASP A 157 -0.31 9.79 9.37
CA ASP A 157 -1.03 10.13 8.13
C ASP A 157 -2.29 11.00 8.38
N GLY A 158 -2.56 11.35 9.64
CA GLY A 158 -3.74 12.10 10.05
C GLY A 158 -4.99 11.26 10.31
N THR A 159 -4.89 9.94 10.23
CA THR A 159 -6.02 9.03 10.49
C THR A 159 -6.33 8.99 11.99
N MET A 160 -7.60 9.17 12.34
CA MET A 160 -8.08 9.05 13.72
C MET A 160 -8.23 7.58 14.09
N LEU A 161 -7.42 7.12 15.06
CA LEU A 161 -7.36 5.72 15.48
C LEU A 161 -8.39 5.34 16.55
N GLY A 162 -9.07 6.34 17.11
CA GLY A 162 -10.06 6.18 18.14
C GLY A 162 -9.63 6.76 19.48
N ARG A 163 -10.43 6.51 20.52
CA ARG A 163 -10.29 7.15 21.81
C ARG A 163 -8.90 6.96 22.43
N ALA A 164 -8.30 8.05 22.85
CA ALA A 164 -7.04 8.04 23.57
C ALA A 164 -7.24 7.56 25.02
N PRO A 165 -6.43 6.60 25.52
CA PRO A 165 -6.39 6.29 26.94
C PRO A 165 -5.79 7.47 27.73
N TRP A 166 -6.06 7.52 29.04
CA TRP A 166 -5.48 8.51 29.93
C TRP A 166 -4.68 7.82 31.03
N PRO A 167 -3.47 8.30 31.39
CA PRO A 167 -2.66 9.37 30.75
C PRO A 167 -1.92 8.85 29.51
N ILE A 168 -1.59 9.76 28.59
CA ILE A 168 -0.81 9.45 27.40
C ILE A 168 0.25 10.54 27.16
N SER A 169 1.50 10.13 26.93
CA SER A 169 2.64 11.01 26.65
C SER A 169 2.82 11.14 25.14
N MET A 170 1.95 11.92 24.50
CA MET A 170 2.01 12.26 23.08
C MET A 170 1.67 13.72 22.89
N PRO A 171 2.23 14.39 21.87
CA PRO A 171 1.86 15.76 21.54
C PRO A 171 0.35 15.93 21.41
N GLU A 172 -0.19 16.96 22.00
CA GLU A 172 -1.59 17.34 21.85
C GLU A 172 -1.74 18.37 20.75
N VAL A 173 -2.63 18.09 19.81
CA VAL A 173 -2.92 18.99 18.68
C VAL A 173 -4.17 19.79 19.00
N SER A 174 -4.02 21.10 18.89
CA SER A 174 -5.11 22.06 19.06
C SER A 174 -5.10 23.10 17.95
N ALA A 175 -6.25 23.63 17.65
CA ALA A 175 -6.38 24.80 16.79
C ALA A 175 -6.01 26.05 17.60
N SER A 176 -5.29 26.99 17.00
CA SER A 176 -5.03 28.30 17.61
C SER A 176 -6.33 29.09 17.82
N GLU A 177 -6.31 30.07 18.69
CA GLU A 177 -7.45 30.93 18.99
C GLU A 177 -8.06 31.48 17.67
N GLY A 178 -9.37 31.38 17.53
CA GLY A 178 -10.10 31.80 16.33
C GLY A 178 -10.06 30.82 15.14
N THR A 179 -9.35 29.72 15.27
CA THR A 179 -9.33 28.66 14.25
C THR A 179 -10.29 27.53 14.65
N PRO A 180 -11.22 27.10 13.80
CA PRO A 180 -12.08 25.95 14.12
C PRO A 180 -11.28 24.64 14.12
N ALA A 181 -11.50 23.81 15.13
CA ALA A 181 -10.98 22.45 15.12
C ALA A 181 -11.53 21.69 13.91
N SER A 182 -10.65 21.14 13.09
CA SER A 182 -11.03 20.50 11.83
C SER A 182 -10.07 19.37 11.46
N THR A 183 -10.50 18.52 10.55
CA THR A 183 -9.62 17.49 9.97
C THR A 183 -8.39 18.08 9.26
N GLU A 184 -8.50 19.31 8.75
CA GLU A 184 -7.39 20.01 8.11
C GLU A 184 -6.30 20.38 9.13
N VAL A 185 -6.68 20.92 10.29
CA VAL A 185 -5.78 21.17 11.42
C VAL A 185 -5.03 19.90 11.81
N ILE A 186 -5.76 18.79 11.94
CA ILE A 186 -5.18 17.48 12.30
C ILE A 186 -4.18 17.02 11.24
N ARG A 187 -4.52 17.15 9.95
CA ARG A 187 -3.64 16.75 8.85
C ARG A 187 -2.37 17.60 8.77
N THR A 188 -2.50 18.90 8.94
CA THR A 188 -1.37 19.85 9.00
C THR A 188 -0.41 19.49 10.13
N ALA A 189 -0.93 19.26 11.33
CA ALA A 189 -0.14 18.84 12.49
C ALA A 189 0.54 17.49 12.25
N ALA A 190 -0.16 16.52 11.65
CA ALA A 190 0.38 15.20 11.37
C ALA A 190 1.62 15.23 10.47
N VAL A 191 1.64 16.11 9.46
CA VAL A 191 2.81 16.29 8.58
C VAL A 191 4.02 16.76 9.38
N VAL A 192 3.83 17.74 10.27
CA VAL A 192 4.90 18.28 11.13
C VAL A 192 5.39 17.23 12.12
N VAL A 193 4.49 16.61 12.85
CA VAL A 193 4.84 15.61 13.89
C VAL A 193 5.50 14.37 13.28
N ARG A 194 5.10 13.97 12.10
CA ARG A 194 5.71 12.83 11.36
C ARG A 194 7.15 13.13 10.96
N ALA A 195 7.48 14.37 10.63
CA ALA A 195 8.85 14.75 10.26
C ALA A 195 9.82 14.74 11.44
N MET A 196 9.31 14.72 12.67
CA MET A 196 10.12 14.71 13.88
C MET A 196 10.59 13.30 14.24
N ALA A 197 11.88 13.18 14.61
CA ALA A 197 12.38 11.95 15.22
C ALA A 197 11.66 11.64 16.55
N PRO A 198 11.56 10.37 16.97
CA PRO A 198 10.84 10.01 18.21
C PRO A 198 11.32 10.78 19.46
N ALA A 199 12.63 11.00 19.59
CA ALA A 199 13.20 11.73 20.71
C ALA A 199 12.76 13.21 20.74
N LEU A 200 12.70 13.88 19.58
CA LEU A 200 12.21 15.25 19.49
C LEU A 200 10.70 15.32 19.77
N ARG A 201 9.95 14.37 19.19
CA ARG A 201 8.50 14.28 19.39
C ARG A 201 8.12 14.12 20.86
N ALA A 202 8.90 13.37 21.62
CA ALA A 202 8.66 13.17 23.05
C ALA A 202 8.84 14.44 23.90
N ARG A 203 9.54 15.45 23.38
CA ARG A 203 9.72 16.79 24.03
C ARG A 203 8.59 17.75 23.65
N VAL A 204 7.88 17.51 22.54
CA VAL A 204 6.76 18.35 22.12
C VAL A 204 5.54 18.02 22.96
N GLU A 205 4.98 19.01 23.61
CA GLU A 205 3.77 18.85 24.42
C GLU A 205 2.52 19.26 23.62
N THR A 206 2.59 20.38 22.94
CA THR A 206 1.45 20.93 22.19
C THR A 206 1.86 21.35 20.78
N VAL A 207 0.99 21.07 19.83
CA VAL A 207 1.07 21.55 18.43
C VAL A 207 -0.14 22.43 18.17
N LEU A 208 0.09 23.69 17.90
CA LEU A 208 -0.94 24.69 17.60
C LEU A 208 -0.94 24.99 16.10
N VAL A 209 -2.08 24.86 15.46
CA VAL A 209 -2.26 25.17 14.04
C VAL A 209 -3.18 26.36 13.89
N ALA A 210 -2.70 27.40 13.21
CA ALA A 210 -3.47 28.61 12.95
C ALA A 210 -4.29 28.51 11.64
N ALA A 211 -5.21 29.44 11.46
CA ALA A 211 -6.11 29.50 10.31
C ALA A 211 -5.37 29.69 8.96
N ASP A 212 -4.20 30.29 8.98
CA ASP A 212 -3.32 30.48 7.81
C ASP A 212 -2.45 29.25 7.50
N GLY A 213 -2.62 28.15 8.28
CA GLY A 213 -1.83 26.93 8.16
C GLY A 213 -0.45 27.01 8.83
N SER A 214 -0.12 28.11 9.51
CA SER A 214 1.12 28.18 10.29
C SER A 214 1.02 27.34 11.55
N VAL A 215 2.16 26.78 11.96
CA VAL A 215 2.28 25.87 13.10
C VAL A 215 3.20 26.49 14.14
N SER A 216 2.81 26.40 15.41
CA SER A 216 3.62 26.68 16.57
C SER A 216 3.63 25.47 17.48
N LEU A 217 4.73 25.29 18.24
CA LEU A 217 4.88 24.14 19.13
C LEU A 217 5.21 24.66 20.54
N ILE A 218 4.78 23.92 21.55
CA ILE A 218 5.27 24.07 22.92
C ILE A 218 6.15 22.85 23.21
N VAL A 219 7.40 23.10 23.57
CA VAL A 219 8.41 22.08 23.84
C VAL A 219 8.82 22.18 25.31
N ASP A 220 8.93 21.04 25.98
CA ASP A 220 9.28 20.92 27.41
C ASP A 220 8.41 21.81 28.34
N GLY A 221 7.16 22.08 27.93
CA GLY A 221 6.17 22.84 28.69
C GLY A 221 6.34 24.37 28.70
N GLU A 222 7.51 24.88 28.30
CA GLU A 222 7.84 26.33 28.47
C GLU A 222 8.42 26.97 27.23
N ILE A 223 8.95 26.20 26.27
CA ILE A 223 9.66 26.76 25.10
C ILE A 223 8.68 26.96 23.95
N ASP A 224 8.45 28.20 23.58
CA ASP A 224 7.66 28.55 22.41
C ASP A 224 8.46 28.38 21.12
N VAL A 225 7.98 27.52 20.22
CA VAL A 225 8.63 27.28 18.94
C VAL A 225 7.74 27.75 17.79
N ARG A 226 8.22 28.72 17.03
CA ARG A 226 7.62 29.13 15.77
C ARG A 226 8.09 28.25 14.65
N TYR A 227 7.24 27.32 14.21
CA TYR A 227 7.55 26.39 13.13
C TYR A 227 7.22 26.98 11.74
N GLY A 228 6.19 27.84 11.67
CA GLY A 228 5.72 28.49 10.45
C GLY A 228 4.89 27.55 9.55
N VAL A 229 4.85 27.82 8.27
CA VAL A 229 4.08 27.03 7.30
C VAL A 229 4.69 25.65 7.08
N VAL A 230 3.88 24.70 6.58
CA VAL A 230 4.27 23.30 6.41
C VAL A 230 5.02 23.13 5.08
N ASP A 231 6.23 23.64 5.06
CA ASP A 231 7.24 23.46 4.02
C ASP A 231 8.56 23.03 4.67
N SER A 232 9.49 22.46 3.94
CA SER A 232 10.83 22.07 4.45
C SER A 232 10.80 21.43 5.85
N THR A 233 9.76 20.61 6.12
CA THR A 233 9.49 20.11 7.48
C THR A 233 10.63 19.29 8.07
N ALA A 234 11.38 18.55 7.23
CA ALA A 234 12.52 17.77 7.69
C ALA A 234 13.68 18.67 8.14
N GLU A 235 13.99 19.72 7.38
CA GLU A 235 15.04 20.69 7.71
C GLU A 235 14.67 21.48 8.97
N LYS A 236 13.41 21.92 9.10
CA LYS A 236 12.91 22.59 10.30
C LYS A 236 12.99 21.70 11.54
N ALA A 237 12.61 20.44 11.43
CA ALA A 237 12.72 19.47 12.52
C ALA A 237 14.19 19.22 12.91
N GLN A 238 15.09 19.17 11.93
CA GLN A 238 16.53 19.04 12.17
C GLN A 238 17.10 20.27 12.85
N ALA A 239 16.75 21.48 12.39
CA ALA A 239 17.17 22.73 13.01
C ALA A 239 16.68 22.86 14.45
N LEU A 240 15.40 22.54 14.70
CA LEU A 240 14.83 22.53 16.05
C LEU A 240 15.58 21.56 16.97
N ARG A 241 15.83 20.33 16.51
CA ARG A 241 16.60 19.33 17.26
C ARG A 241 17.99 19.85 17.61
N ALA A 242 18.68 20.43 16.63
CA ALA A 242 20.04 20.95 16.81
C ALA A 242 20.11 22.06 17.86
N ILE A 243 19.14 22.98 17.85
CA ILE A 243 19.05 24.09 18.85
C ILE A 243 18.78 23.53 20.24
N LEU A 244 17.89 22.58 20.38
CA LEU A 244 17.58 21.95 21.66
C LEU A 244 18.80 21.16 22.20
N GLU A 245 19.49 20.41 21.37
CA GLU A 245 20.73 19.68 21.73
C GLU A 245 21.87 20.67 22.10
N TYR A 246 21.96 21.83 21.43
CA TYR A 246 22.92 22.89 21.78
C TYR A 246 22.59 23.47 23.14
N SER A 247 21.34 23.84 23.38
CA SER A 247 20.87 24.35 24.67
C SER A 247 21.15 23.39 25.83
N ASP A 248 20.83 22.10 25.63
CA ASP A 248 21.03 21.06 26.63
C ASP A 248 22.53 20.88 26.96
N ARG A 249 23.39 20.96 25.94
CA ARG A 249 24.85 20.81 26.08
C ARG A 249 25.50 21.97 26.80
N GLU A 250 25.07 23.20 26.49
CA GLU A 250 25.58 24.45 27.09
C GLU A 250 24.92 24.77 28.44
N GLY A 251 23.86 24.06 28.81
CA GLY A 251 23.09 24.33 30.03
C GLY A 251 22.39 25.70 30.01
N ARG A 252 22.08 26.22 28.81
CA ARG A 252 21.42 27.53 28.60
C ARG A 252 19.93 27.33 28.45
N GLY A 253 19.11 27.85 29.32
CA GLY A 253 17.67 27.83 29.22
C GLY A 253 17.16 28.54 27.97
N LEU A 254 16.21 27.99 27.26
CA LEU A 254 15.52 28.55 26.10
C LEU A 254 14.19 29.19 26.50
N VAL A 255 13.83 30.28 25.84
CA VAL A 255 12.54 30.93 25.96
C VAL A 255 11.72 30.74 24.68
N SER A 256 12.34 30.97 23.53
CA SER A 256 11.68 30.78 22.25
C SER A 256 12.66 30.39 21.15
N ILE A 257 12.16 29.70 20.15
CA ILE A 257 12.90 29.27 18.97
C ILE A 257 12.08 29.62 17.73
N ASP A 258 12.73 30.13 16.69
CA ASP A 258 12.12 30.35 15.39
C ASP A 258 12.86 29.51 14.33
N VAL A 259 12.18 28.52 13.80
CA VAL A 259 12.66 27.64 12.72
C VAL A 259 11.82 27.81 11.45
N SER A 260 11.03 28.87 11.35
CA SER A 260 10.23 29.16 10.16
C SER A 260 11.09 29.29 8.89
N ALA A 261 12.34 29.75 9.06
CA ALA A 261 13.40 29.77 8.05
C ALA A 261 14.53 28.81 8.47
N PRO A 262 14.55 27.56 8.04
CA PRO A 262 15.50 26.55 8.55
C PRO A 262 16.97 26.84 8.20
N ALA A 263 17.23 27.67 7.17
CA ALA A 263 18.58 28.10 6.81
C ALA A 263 19.16 29.16 7.74
N ALA A 264 18.32 29.85 8.53
CA ALA A 264 18.73 30.89 9.47
C ALA A 264 17.87 30.82 10.74
N PRO A 265 17.93 29.73 11.50
CA PRO A 265 17.14 29.55 12.69
C PRO A 265 17.64 30.48 13.80
N THR A 266 16.73 30.98 14.62
CA THR A 266 17.06 31.84 15.75
C THR A 266 16.52 31.29 17.05
N ALA A 267 17.22 31.54 18.13
CA ALA A 267 16.79 31.17 19.47
C ALA A 267 16.98 32.34 20.47
N ARG A 268 16.06 32.46 21.41
CA ARG A 268 16.17 33.38 22.51
C ARG A 268 16.39 32.62 23.81
N PHE A 269 17.50 32.88 24.45
CA PHE A 269 17.88 32.27 25.70
C PHE A 269 17.43 33.10 26.92
N VAL A 270 17.31 32.44 28.04
CA VAL A 270 16.99 33.10 29.31
C VAL A 270 18.09 34.13 29.64
N GLY A 271 17.68 35.38 29.91
CA GLY A 271 18.60 36.52 30.19
C GLY A 271 19.08 37.23 28.93
N SER A 272 18.74 36.82 27.72
CA SER A 272 19.03 37.50 26.47
C SER A 272 17.83 38.36 26.05
N SER A 273 18.07 39.65 25.71
CA SER A 273 17.03 40.55 25.23
C SER A 273 16.79 40.46 23.72
N LEU A 274 17.71 39.85 22.98
CA LEU A 274 17.65 39.73 21.52
C LEU A 274 17.73 38.23 21.11
N PRO A 275 17.08 37.83 20.00
CA PRO A 275 17.26 36.51 19.42
C PRO A 275 18.70 36.38 18.90
N GLU A 276 19.30 35.22 19.13
CA GLU A 276 20.66 34.87 18.71
C GLU A 276 20.57 33.85 17.57
N SER A 277 21.36 34.04 16.50
CA SER A 277 21.50 33.01 15.47
C SER A 277 22.35 31.86 16.01
N VAL A 278 21.82 30.63 15.93
CA VAL A 278 22.53 29.44 16.38
C VAL A 278 23.43 28.96 15.25
N PRO A 279 24.75 28.75 15.51
CA PRO A 279 25.65 28.20 14.50
C PRO A 279 25.14 26.85 14.02
N ASP A 280 25.26 26.58 12.71
CA ASP A 280 24.92 25.28 12.15
C ASP A 280 25.81 24.20 12.79
N PRO A 281 25.23 23.25 13.55
CA PRO A 281 26.02 22.19 14.18
C PRO A 281 26.65 21.22 13.18
N SER A 282 26.26 21.29 11.90
CA SER A 282 26.87 20.51 10.82
C SER A 282 28.13 21.16 10.25
N ALA A 283 28.38 22.45 10.56
CA ALA A 283 29.53 23.18 10.00
C ALA A 283 30.89 22.75 10.60
N ASP A 284 30.88 22.04 11.73
CA ASP A 284 32.10 21.63 12.45
C ASP A 284 32.50 20.17 12.18
N VAL A 285 31.87 19.50 11.22
CA VAL A 285 32.31 18.17 10.75
C VAL A 285 33.21 18.39 9.55
N PRO A 286 34.56 18.29 9.70
CA PRO A 286 35.43 18.34 8.52
C PRO A 286 35.06 17.21 7.58
N PRO A 287 35.03 17.44 6.25
CA PRO A 287 34.68 16.42 5.28
C PRO A 287 35.64 15.22 5.46
N PRO A 288 35.11 13.99 5.48
CA PRO A 288 35.96 12.81 5.61
C PRO A 288 36.94 12.74 4.44
N GLY A 289 38.21 12.97 4.68
CA GLY A 289 39.27 12.72 3.70
C GLY A 289 40.22 13.87 3.35
N VAL A 290 40.19 15.04 4.01
CA VAL A 290 41.26 16.04 3.87
C VAL A 290 42.26 15.88 5.00
N THR A 291 43.21 14.99 4.85
CA THR A 291 44.48 15.04 5.58
C THR A 291 45.20 16.32 5.17
N SER A 292 45.35 17.27 6.09
CA SER A 292 46.24 18.41 5.91
C SER A 292 47.63 17.90 5.59
N PRO A 293 48.31 18.43 4.56
CA PRO A 293 49.73 18.19 4.36
C PRO A 293 50.47 18.76 5.57
N GLY A 294 51.25 17.95 6.25
CA GLY A 294 52.04 18.37 7.37
C GLY A 294 52.90 19.60 7.02
N GLU A 295 52.87 20.57 7.90
CA GLU A 295 53.91 21.55 7.98
C GLU A 295 55.25 20.85 8.24
N ALA A 296 56.06 20.80 7.20
CA ALA A 296 57.46 20.47 7.33
C ALA A 296 58.11 21.60 8.08
N SER A 297 58.44 21.33 9.33
CA SER A 297 59.37 22.18 10.11
C SER A 297 60.76 22.06 9.45
N ASP A 298 61.15 23.10 8.74
CA ASP A 298 62.54 23.38 8.41
C ASP A 298 63.33 23.73 9.67
N ASP A 299 63.90 22.71 10.29
CA ASP A 299 65.03 22.88 11.18
C ASP A 299 66.30 22.80 10.35
N VAL A 300 66.77 23.93 9.85
CA VAL A 300 68.08 24.12 9.25
C VAL A 300 69.08 24.46 10.37
N ASP A 301 69.88 23.51 10.65
CA ASP A 301 71.30 23.56 11.08
C ASP A 301 71.92 24.96 11.20
N GLU A 302 72.34 25.39 12.43
CA GLU A 302 73.41 26.32 12.59
C GLU A 302 74.35 25.78 13.71
N ALA A 303 75.26 24.98 13.21
CA ALA A 303 76.48 24.62 13.97
C ALA A 303 77.56 25.66 13.64
N VAL A 304 77.85 26.56 14.56
CA VAL A 304 79.14 27.28 14.56
C VAL A 304 79.67 27.48 15.99
N SER A 305 80.70 26.71 16.22
CA SER A 305 81.98 27.09 16.84
C SER A 305 81.98 27.97 18.09
N ALA A 306 82.42 27.42 19.18
CA ALA A 306 83.32 28.15 20.08
C ALA A 306 84.22 27.17 20.82
N SER A 307 85.46 27.27 20.51
CA SER A 307 86.60 26.58 21.15
C SER A 307 86.84 26.99 22.62
N PRO A 308 87.60 26.26 23.34
CA PRO A 308 87.78 26.39 24.79
C PRO A 308 88.80 27.41 25.16
N SER A 309 88.67 28.07 26.28
CA SER A 309 89.74 28.80 26.94
C SER A 309 89.96 28.22 28.35
N THR A 310 91.16 27.66 28.46
CA THR A 310 91.95 27.32 29.60
C THR A 310 92.16 28.52 30.54
N GLY A 311 92.27 28.20 31.85
CA GLY A 311 93.03 29.11 32.75
C GLY A 311 92.72 28.99 34.22
N ALA A 312 93.63 28.32 34.89
CA ALA A 312 94.06 28.38 36.28
C ALA A 312 93.13 27.74 37.32
#